data_a019a77652fa6737b1d3a5024eb8c700
#
_entry.id   a019a77652fa6737b1d3a5024eb8c700
#
_cell.length_a   1.000
_cell.length_b   1.000
_cell.length_c   1.000
_cell.angle_alpha   90.00
_cell.angle_beta   90.00
_cell.angle_gamma   90.00
#
_symmetry.space_group_name_H-M   'P 1'
#
loop_
_entity.id
_entity.type
_entity.pdbx_description
1 polymer ?
#
loop_
_entity_poly.entity_id
_entity_poly.type
_entity_poly.pdbx_seq_one_letter_code
_entity_poly.pdbx_strand_id
1 'polypeptide(L)'
;MPKEIFEVVRERFHLSDRTQYIVQGHWPKDAVMEAYLDQHKLKVSVKENENVSALERFKDPEKMQGIQITATVQIPENLEGYHKLVIYEKFSDKKHVWFSITAGELDKKRDKPQVYFEEESAEQGTVRIRGWAIAPKPVTVRIFDADKKPVAAEIQRTDRVDVNQLFEEAQDPGKTGFFSEITNVSGKCLYVVFYAGEKKTVHVVPLRKADILAKKLDKYVEKGIRYWKSQGAAALAEKVVTKVKNVRQGPPSYQKWIRHHLPDRNELEKQKKTSFGYRPKLSFVVPLYKTPEKYLRRLTESFQEQTYSNWELCFSDGSGAQSPLTELLKELTAKDNRIKYVSHEEPLQISENTNSAIEIATGDFIAFADHDDELTPNALFECVKAINEKPQTLVIYTDEDKMSMDGHKFFQPHFKPDYNPDLLCTVNYICHLFVVSRKVIEKVGGLRSEFDGAQDYDFVLRCVEAVKDEEICHIPKILYHWRCHEDSTAENPESKLYAFEAGRRAVQAHYERTGIHAEAFKLSLIHI
;
A
#
# COMPACT_ATOMS: atom_id res chain seq x y z
N MET A 1 17.72 14.76 -30.20
CA MET A 1 16.57 14.06 -29.60
C MET A 1 17.10 13.30 -28.40
N PRO A 2 16.56 13.44 -27.20
CA PRO A 2 16.96 12.62 -26.06
C PRO A 2 16.65 11.16 -26.41
N LYS A 3 17.60 10.26 -26.17
CA LYS A 3 17.40 8.82 -26.32
C LYS A 3 16.47 8.37 -25.19
N GLU A 4 15.19 8.25 -25.49
CA GLU A 4 14.24 7.61 -24.60
C GLU A 4 14.55 6.11 -24.58
N ILE A 5 14.80 5.57 -23.39
CA ILE A 5 15.12 4.16 -23.24
C ILE A 5 13.90 3.47 -22.65
N PHE A 6 13.33 2.61 -23.47
CA PHE A 6 12.28 1.69 -23.07
C PHE A 6 12.91 0.52 -22.33
N GLU A 7 12.51 0.29 -21.08
CA GLU A 7 13.12 -0.68 -20.17
C GLU A 7 12.36 -2.01 -20.20
N VAL A 8 13.13 -3.12 -20.21
CA VAL A 8 12.58 -4.44 -19.89
C VAL A 8 12.32 -4.52 -18.39
N VAL A 9 11.09 -4.81 -18.04
CA VAL A 9 10.63 -4.89 -16.64
C VAL A 9 10.81 -6.31 -16.11
N ARG A 10 10.50 -7.32 -16.94
CA ARG A 10 10.52 -8.73 -16.56
C ARG A 10 10.83 -9.62 -17.74
N GLU A 11 11.47 -10.76 -17.46
CA GLU A 11 11.73 -11.78 -18.45
C GLU A 11 11.63 -13.19 -17.83
N ARG A 12 11.10 -14.16 -18.57
CA ARG A 12 10.95 -15.53 -18.11
C ARG A 12 10.73 -16.51 -19.26
N PHE A 13 10.94 -17.81 -19.00
CA PHE A 13 10.37 -18.85 -19.85
C PHE A 13 8.87 -19.04 -19.57
N HIS A 14 8.15 -19.46 -20.60
CA HIS A 14 6.80 -19.99 -20.44
C HIS A 14 6.89 -21.30 -19.64
N LEU A 15 6.00 -21.51 -18.67
CA LEU A 15 6.15 -22.64 -17.73
C LEU A 15 5.85 -24.01 -18.36
N SER A 16 4.96 -24.06 -19.34
CA SER A 16 4.59 -25.30 -20.04
C SER A 16 5.23 -25.44 -21.41
N ASP A 17 5.85 -24.41 -21.97
CA ASP A 17 6.52 -24.44 -23.27
C ASP A 17 7.94 -23.89 -23.20
N ARG A 18 8.93 -24.78 -23.15
CA ARG A 18 10.35 -24.47 -23.01
C ARG A 18 10.95 -23.74 -24.21
N THR A 19 10.20 -23.64 -25.32
CA THR A 19 10.63 -22.93 -26.53
C THR A 19 10.13 -21.47 -26.54
N GLN A 20 9.29 -21.07 -25.60
CA GLN A 20 8.78 -19.71 -25.51
C GLN A 20 9.47 -18.92 -24.41
N TYR A 21 10.13 -17.83 -24.80
CA TYR A 21 10.75 -16.87 -23.89
C TYR A 21 9.98 -15.57 -23.91
N ILE A 22 9.48 -15.17 -22.74
CA ILE A 22 8.59 -14.03 -22.56
C ILE A 22 9.40 -12.87 -21.99
N VAL A 23 9.30 -11.71 -22.63
CA VAL A 23 9.92 -10.46 -22.20
C VAL A 23 8.85 -9.39 -22.11
N GLN A 24 8.73 -8.78 -20.94
CA GLN A 24 7.77 -7.72 -20.66
C GLN A 24 8.50 -6.41 -20.42
N GLY A 25 7.96 -5.31 -20.92
CA GLY A 25 8.55 -4.00 -20.72
C GLY A 25 7.82 -2.91 -21.46
N HIS A 26 8.40 -1.71 -21.44
CA HIS A 26 7.90 -0.56 -22.15
C HIS A 26 8.42 -0.54 -23.59
N TRP A 27 7.55 -0.19 -24.53
CA TRP A 27 7.80 -0.24 -25.95
C TRP A 27 7.26 1.00 -26.67
N PRO A 28 7.99 1.57 -27.66
CA PRO A 28 7.46 2.66 -28.46
C PRO A 28 6.30 2.18 -29.35
N LYS A 29 5.22 2.95 -29.41
CA LYS A 29 3.99 2.55 -30.09
C LYS A 29 4.17 2.19 -31.57
N ASP A 30 5.11 2.86 -32.26
CA ASP A 30 5.31 2.70 -33.71
C ASP A 30 6.55 1.88 -34.07
N ALA A 31 7.21 1.23 -33.11
CA ALA A 31 8.41 0.43 -33.36
C ALA A 31 8.08 -1.02 -33.72
N VAL A 32 8.87 -1.58 -34.63
CA VAL A 32 8.79 -3.01 -34.99
C VAL A 32 9.80 -3.81 -34.18
N MET A 33 9.34 -4.91 -33.58
CA MET A 33 10.20 -5.82 -32.83
C MET A 33 10.81 -6.89 -33.72
N GLU A 34 12.12 -7.05 -33.61
CA GLU A 34 12.84 -8.14 -34.23
C GLU A 34 13.72 -8.85 -33.20
N ALA A 35 13.67 -10.17 -33.14
CA ALA A 35 14.53 -10.98 -32.28
C ALA A 35 15.45 -11.87 -33.10
N TYR A 36 16.70 -12.02 -32.65
CA TYR A 36 17.71 -12.83 -33.28
C TYR A 36 18.47 -13.66 -32.24
N LEU A 37 18.71 -14.92 -32.58
CA LEU A 37 19.67 -15.77 -31.88
C LEU A 37 20.90 -15.83 -32.77
N ASP A 38 21.95 -15.11 -32.40
CA ASP A 38 23.08 -14.74 -33.26
C ASP A 38 22.60 -14.07 -34.56
N GLN A 39 22.73 -14.76 -35.69
CA GLN A 39 22.29 -14.27 -37.02
C GLN A 39 20.91 -14.81 -37.45
N HIS A 40 20.33 -15.72 -36.66
CA HIS A 40 19.07 -16.37 -37.01
C HIS A 40 17.89 -15.56 -36.49
N LYS A 41 17.05 -15.07 -37.40
CA LYS A 41 15.82 -14.35 -37.05
C LYS A 41 14.81 -15.30 -36.42
N LEU A 42 14.28 -14.91 -35.28
CA LEU A 42 13.28 -15.68 -34.52
C LEU A 42 11.89 -15.13 -34.73
N LYS A 43 10.88 -16.01 -34.55
CA LYS A 43 9.49 -15.61 -34.53
C LYS A 43 9.19 -14.89 -33.20
N VAL A 44 8.56 -13.72 -33.31
CA VAL A 44 8.13 -12.91 -32.16
C VAL A 44 6.64 -12.63 -32.32
N SER A 45 5.90 -12.82 -31.24
CA SER A 45 4.54 -12.31 -31.08
C SER A 45 4.53 -11.24 -29.99
N VAL A 46 3.82 -10.15 -30.25
CA VAL A 46 3.71 -9.02 -29.31
C VAL A 46 2.25 -8.82 -28.95
N LYS A 47 1.97 -8.74 -27.67
CA LYS A 47 0.65 -8.41 -27.12
C LYS A 47 0.79 -7.10 -26.34
N GLU A 48 -0.07 -6.13 -26.64
CA GLU A 48 -0.21 -4.93 -25.81
C GLU A 48 -0.93 -5.29 -24.51
N ASN A 49 -0.44 -4.78 -23.40
CA ASN A 49 -1.10 -4.96 -22.11
C ASN A 49 -2.03 -3.77 -21.90
N GLU A 50 -3.33 -4.00 -21.80
CA GLU A 50 -4.37 -2.97 -21.72
C GLU A 50 -4.40 -2.19 -20.39
N ASN A 51 -3.61 -2.58 -19.39
CA ASN A 51 -3.57 -1.92 -18.09
C ASN A 51 -2.51 -0.82 -18.03
N VAL A 52 -2.98 0.41 -18.13
CA VAL A 52 -2.21 1.64 -18.20
C VAL A 52 -2.04 2.24 -16.81
N SER A 53 -1.04 1.80 -16.06
CA SER A 53 -0.54 2.60 -14.92
C SER A 53 0.91 3.07 -15.07
N ALA A 54 1.49 2.90 -16.27
CA ALA A 54 2.87 3.29 -16.55
C ALA A 54 3.05 4.81 -16.76
N LEU A 55 1.99 5.55 -17.03
CA LEU A 55 2.03 7.00 -17.29
C LEU A 55 2.40 7.83 -16.06
N GLU A 56 2.19 7.33 -14.84
CA GLU A 56 2.46 8.10 -13.61
C GLU A 56 3.94 8.22 -13.23
N ARG A 57 4.85 7.45 -13.84
CA ARG A 57 6.28 7.52 -13.54
C ARG A 57 7.06 8.53 -14.37
N PHE A 58 6.46 9.17 -15.36
CA PHE A 58 7.14 10.08 -16.25
C PHE A 58 6.67 11.52 -16.07
N LYS A 59 7.62 12.41 -15.76
CA LYS A 59 7.38 13.84 -15.49
C LYS A 59 6.92 14.68 -16.69
N ASP A 60 6.74 14.10 -17.87
CA ASP A 60 6.33 14.83 -19.08
C ASP A 60 5.47 13.92 -19.99
N PRO A 61 4.14 13.95 -19.82
CA PRO A 61 3.21 13.09 -20.57
C PRO A 61 3.21 13.35 -22.09
N GLU A 62 3.62 14.52 -22.54
CA GLU A 62 3.58 14.90 -23.97
C GLU A 62 4.73 14.31 -24.79
N LYS A 63 5.78 13.78 -24.15
CA LYS A 63 6.99 13.29 -24.82
C LYS A 63 7.10 11.78 -24.97
N MET A 64 6.23 10.99 -24.33
CA MET A 64 6.35 9.53 -24.33
C MET A 64 5.04 8.85 -24.77
N GLN A 65 4.99 8.43 -26.01
CA GLN A 65 4.01 7.47 -26.52
C GLN A 65 4.57 6.03 -26.39
N GLY A 66 4.75 5.57 -25.14
CA GLY A 66 5.17 4.19 -24.86
C GLY A 66 3.98 3.35 -24.39
N ILE A 67 3.90 2.13 -24.86
CA ILE A 67 2.93 1.13 -24.44
C ILE A 67 3.63 0.04 -23.63
N GLN A 68 2.92 -0.57 -22.71
CA GLN A 68 3.42 -1.77 -22.04
C GLN A 68 3.10 -2.99 -22.91
N ILE A 69 4.11 -3.81 -23.18
CA ILE A 69 3.95 -5.00 -24.02
C ILE A 69 4.47 -6.26 -23.35
N THR A 70 3.90 -7.38 -23.77
CA THR A 70 4.44 -8.72 -23.55
C THR A 70 4.87 -9.28 -24.91
N ALA A 71 6.19 -9.48 -25.07
CA ALA A 71 6.78 -10.12 -26.24
C ALA A 71 7.07 -11.58 -25.95
N THR A 72 6.57 -12.48 -26.78
CA THR A 72 6.90 -13.91 -26.74
C THR A 72 7.80 -14.25 -27.91
N VAL A 73 9.02 -14.66 -27.60
CA VAL A 73 10.05 -15.04 -28.59
C VAL A 73 10.14 -16.56 -28.66
N GLN A 74 9.98 -17.09 -29.85
CA GLN A 74 10.15 -18.53 -30.09
C GLN A 74 11.62 -18.86 -30.24
N ILE A 75 12.19 -19.63 -29.32
CA ILE A 75 13.61 -20.02 -29.31
C ILE A 75 13.77 -21.54 -29.48
N PRO A 76 14.88 -22.02 -30.01
CA PRO A 76 15.17 -23.44 -30.13
C PRO A 76 15.16 -24.15 -28.76
N GLU A 77 14.76 -25.41 -28.74
CA GLU A 77 14.83 -26.23 -27.53
C GLU A 77 16.30 -26.50 -27.12
N ASN A 78 17.18 -26.73 -28.09
CA ASN A 78 18.63 -26.82 -27.88
C ASN A 78 19.29 -25.48 -28.23
N LEU A 79 20.07 -24.94 -27.29
CA LEU A 79 20.82 -23.71 -27.44
C LEU A 79 22.32 -23.94 -27.64
N GLU A 80 22.76 -25.21 -27.81
CA GLU A 80 24.14 -25.53 -28.07
C GLU A 80 24.64 -24.93 -29.41
N GLY A 81 25.78 -24.30 -29.38
CA GLY A 81 26.36 -23.61 -30.53
C GLY A 81 25.87 -22.18 -30.75
N TYR A 82 24.88 -21.73 -30.01
CA TYR A 82 24.44 -20.32 -30.02
C TYR A 82 25.16 -19.51 -28.93
N HIS A 83 25.34 -18.20 -29.18
CA HIS A 83 26.05 -17.31 -28.27
C HIS A 83 25.12 -16.31 -27.58
N LYS A 84 24.18 -15.70 -28.33
CA LYS A 84 23.42 -14.56 -27.79
C LYS A 84 22.03 -14.38 -28.42
N LEU A 85 21.01 -14.22 -27.58
CA LEU A 85 19.72 -13.70 -27.97
C LEU A 85 19.74 -12.17 -27.89
N VAL A 86 19.28 -11.50 -28.93
CA VAL A 86 19.13 -10.04 -28.98
C VAL A 86 17.76 -9.70 -29.53
N ILE A 87 17.07 -8.82 -28.84
CA ILE A 87 15.78 -8.24 -29.26
C ILE A 87 16.02 -6.78 -29.61
N TYR A 88 15.67 -6.41 -30.81
CA TYR A 88 15.82 -5.07 -31.34
C TYR A 88 14.47 -4.36 -31.43
N GLU A 89 14.50 -3.11 -31.12
CA GLU A 89 13.51 -2.12 -31.50
C GLU A 89 13.96 -1.50 -32.83
N LYS A 90 13.09 -1.54 -33.84
CA LYS A 90 13.35 -0.97 -35.14
C LYS A 90 12.42 0.21 -35.39
N PHE A 91 13.01 1.37 -35.55
CA PHE A 91 12.34 2.60 -35.90
C PHE A 91 12.87 3.12 -37.23
N SER A 92 12.04 3.14 -38.27
CA SER A 92 12.50 3.48 -39.63
C SER A 92 13.69 2.58 -40.05
N ASP A 93 14.87 3.15 -40.29
CA ASP A 93 16.07 2.42 -40.67
C ASP A 93 17.07 2.18 -39.52
N LYS A 94 16.72 2.57 -38.29
CA LYS A 94 17.59 2.41 -37.13
C LYS A 94 17.12 1.25 -36.24
N LYS A 95 18.10 0.40 -35.87
CA LYS A 95 17.88 -0.68 -34.88
C LYS A 95 18.56 -0.30 -33.58
N HIS A 96 17.80 -0.40 -32.47
CA HIS A 96 18.34 -0.29 -31.11
C HIS A 96 18.16 -1.60 -30.36
N VAL A 97 19.13 -1.95 -29.53
CA VAL A 97 19.02 -3.15 -28.69
C VAL A 97 18.08 -2.83 -27.53
N TRP A 98 16.93 -3.49 -27.49
CA TRP A 98 16.00 -3.42 -26.38
C TRP A 98 16.38 -4.40 -25.26
N PHE A 99 16.70 -5.63 -25.62
CA PHE A 99 17.08 -6.68 -24.69
C PHE A 99 18.18 -7.56 -25.27
N SER A 100 19.07 -8.06 -24.39
CA SER A 100 20.04 -9.07 -24.82
C SER A 100 20.47 -9.95 -23.63
N ILE A 101 20.64 -11.25 -23.92
CA ILE A 101 21.09 -12.28 -22.98
C ILE A 101 21.95 -13.30 -23.70
N THR A 102 22.99 -13.85 -23.05
CA THR A 102 23.78 -14.93 -23.63
C THR A 102 22.97 -16.22 -23.67
N ALA A 103 23.23 -17.09 -24.66
CA ALA A 103 22.56 -18.39 -24.78
C ALA A 103 22.77 -19.26 -23.53
N GLY A 104 23.99 -19.22 -22.96
CA GLY A 104 24.29 -19.95 -21.73
C GLY A 104 23.54 -19.43 -20.49
N GLU A 105 23.30 -18.12 -20.38
CA GLU A 105 22.46 -17.56 -19.31
C GLU A 105 20.99 -17.89 -19.54
N LEU A 106 20.54 -17.84 -20.79
CA LEU A 106 19.18 -18.19 -21.18
C LEU A 106 18.88 -19.66 -20.83
N ASP A 107 19.77 -20.59 -21.19
CA ASP A 107 19.61 -22.01 -20.86
C ASP A 107 19.64 -22.29 -19.34
N LYS A 108 20.48 -21.55 -18.61
CA LYS A 108 20.49 -21.63 -17.14
C LYS A 108 19.20 -21.18 -16.49
N LYS A 109 18.40 -20.32 -17.12
CA LYS A 109 17.10 -19.85 -16.62
C LYS A 109 15.97 -20.82 -16.92
N ARG A 110 16.15 -21.71 -17.90
CA ARG A 110 15.13 -22.68 -18.31
C ARG A 110 14.81 -23.65 -17.17
N ASP A 111 13.54 -23.88 -16.92
CA ASP A 111 13.00 -24.76 -15.85
C ASP A 111 13.39 -24.40 -14.40
N LYS A 112 14.05 -23.29 -14.16
CA LYS A 112 14.33 -22.86 -12.80
C LYS A 112 13.09 -22.32 -12.12
N PRO A 113 12.92 -22.56 -10.80
CA PRO A 113 11.91 -21.89 -10.01
C PRO A 113 12.01 -20.37 -10.15
N GLN A 114 10.92 -19.75 -10.52
CA GLN A 114 10.74 -18.30 -10.43
C GLN A 114 10.30 -17.98 -9.01
N VAL A 115 10.98 -17.05 -8.37
CA VAL A 115 10.78 -16.73 -6.96
C VAL A 115 10.65 -15.24 -6.78
N TYR A 116 9.71 -14.83 -5.98
CA TYR A 116 9.55 -13.45 -5.56
C TYR A 116 9.39 -13.38 -4.05
N PHE A 117 10.11 -12.47 -3.40
CA PHE A 117 10.00 -12.19 -1.98
C PHE A 117 9.18 -10.92 -1.78
N GLU A 118 8.04 -11.06 -1.13
CA GLU A 118 7.17 -9.96 -0.70
C GLU A 118 7.70 -9.36 0.59
N GLU A 119 8.21 -10.22 1.48
CA GLU A 119 8.84 -9.84 2.73
C GLU A 119 10.18 -10.57 2.91
N GLU A 120 11.21 -9.81 3.29
CA GLU A 120 12.52 -10.31 3.71
C GLU A 120 13.02 -9.40 4.83
N SER A 121 12.96 -9.87 6.07
CA SER A 121 13.46 -9.13 7.23
C SER A 121 14.37 -10.00 8.08
N ALA A 122 15.36 -9.39 8.72
CA ALA A 122 16.28 -10.02 9.65
C ALA A 122 16.55 -9.07 10.81
N GLU A 123 15.89 -9.30 11.95
CA GLU A 123 15.97 -8.44 13.12
C GLU A 123 16.09 -9.27 14.40
N GLN A 124 16.99 -8.87 15.29
CA GLN A 124 17.18 -9.46 16.64
C GLN A 124 17.27 -10.99 16.68
N GLY A 125 17.88 -11.60 15.64
CA GLY A 125 18.02 -13.06 15.57
C GLY A 125 16.79 -13.81 15.03
N THR A 126 15.79 -13.06 14.54
CA THR A 126 14.63 -13.61 13.84
C THR A 126 14.67 -13.20 12.37
N VAL A 127 14.40 -14.15 11.48
CA VAL A 127 14.28 -13.93 10.03
C VAL A 127 12.88 -14.28 9.60
N ARG A 128 12.20 -13.34 8.94
CA ARG A 128 10.91 -13.56 8.30
C ARG A 128 11.06 -13.51 6.80
N ILE A 129 10.52 -14.49 6.12
CA ILE A 129 10.47 -14.56 4.67
C ILE A 129 9.07 -14.93 4.22
N ARG A 130 8.54 -14.18 3.25
CA ARG A 130 7.25 -14.45 2.62
C ARG A 130 7.36 -14.18 1.12
N GLY A 131 6.59 -14.92 0.34
CA GLY A 131 6.53 -14.71 -1.09
C GLY A 131 5.91 -15.88 -1.83
N TRP A 132 6.25 -15.99 -3.10
CA TRP A 132 5.81 -17.10 -3.92
C TRP A 132 6.93 -17.69 -4.76
N ALA A 133 6.79 -18.96 -5.12
CA ALA A 133 7.70 -19.68 -5.96
C ALA A 133 6.93 -20.63 -6.88
N ILE A 134 7.21 -20.56 -8.19
CA ILE A 134 6.54 -21.36 -9.22
C ILE A 134 7.55 -21.91 -10.23
N ALA A 135 7.30 -23.10 -10.71
CA ALA A 135 8.08 -23.77 -11.75
C ALA A 135 7.18 -24.75 -12.52
N PRO A 136 7.67 -25.35 -13.65
CA PRO A 136 6.95 -26.43 -14.35
C PRO A 136 6.69 -27.69 -13.49
N LYS A 137 7.45 -27.86 -12.40
CA LYS A 137 7.28 -28.94 -11.42
C LYS A 137 7.04 -28.33 -10.04
N PRO A 138 6.36 -29.05 -9.12
CA PRO A 138 6.13 -28.57 -7.76
C PRO A 138 7.43 -28.13 -7.08
N VAL A 139 7.39 -26.95 -6.43
CA VAL A 139 8.57 -26.36 -5.80
C VAL A 139 8.64 -26.77 -4.34
N THR A 140 9.80 -27.29 -3.93
CA THR A 140 10.13 -27.49 -2.52
C THR A 140 11.12 -26.44 -2.05
N VAL A 141 10.97 -26.01 -0.78
CA VAL A 141 11.81 -24.94 -0.20
C VAL A 141 12.63 -25.55 0.94
N ARG A 142 13.92 -25.25 1.00
CA ARG A 142 14.82 -25.62 2.10
C ARG A 142 15.70 -24.45 2.49
N ILE A 143 16.05 -24.37 3.77
CA ILE A 143 16.86 -23.27 4.30
C ILE A 143 18.17 -23.86 4.85
N PHE A 144 19.27 -23.16 4.58
CA PHE A 144 20.60 -23.54 5.03
C PHE A 144 21.31 -22.33 5.65
N ASP A 145 22.17 -22.57 6.61
CA ASP A 145 23.06 -21.56 7.18
C ASP A 145 24.24 -21.21 6.25
N ALA A 146 25.11 -20.31 6.72
CA ALA A 146 26.31 -19.88 6.01
C ALA A 146 27.30 -21.03 5.70
N ASP A 147 27.29 -22.07 6.53
CA ASP A 147 28.13 -23.27 6.40
C ASP A 147 27.44 -24.36 5.58
N LYS A 148 26.31 -24.06 4.95
CA LYS A 148 25.47 -24.97 4.17
C LYS A 148 24.87 -26.12 4.95
N LYS A 149 24.74 -25.98 6.28
CA LYS A 149 24.01 -26.94 7.11
C LYS A 149 22.51 -26.62 7.06
N PRO A 150 21.65 -27.63 7.00
CA PRO A 150 20.21 -27.40 6.99
C PRO A 150 19.75 -26.75 8.29
N VAL A 151 18.93 -25.70 8.16
CA VAL A 151 18.29 -25.04 9.27
C VAL A 151 16.90 -25.65 9.45
N ALA A 152 16.59 -26.09 10.66
CA ALA A 152 15.24 -26.56 11.00
C ALA A 152 14.31 -25.33 11.03
N ALA A 153 13.47 -25.23 10.02
CA ALA A 153 12.50 -24.15 9.89
C ALA A 153 11.18 -24.72 9.37
N GLU A 154 10.09 -24.32 9.98
CA GLU A 154 8.76 -24.60 9.46
C GLU A 154 8.49 -23.68 8.27
N ILE A 155 8.16 -24.27 7.12
CA ILE A 155 7.82 -23.52 5.91
C ILE A 155 6.36 -23.80 5.61
N GLN A 156 5.52 -22.81 5.90
CA GLN A 156 4.11 -22.85 5.57
C GLN A 156 3.95 -22.62 4.06
N ARG A 157 3.22 -23.53 3.42
CA ARG A 157 2.89 -23.44 1.99
C ARG A 157 1.43 -23.11 1.83
N THR A 158 1.12 -22.08 1.05
CA THR A 158 -0.24 -21.59 0.83
C THR A 158 -0.60 -21.60 -0.65
N ASP A 159 -1.89 -21.74 -0.94
CA ASP A 159 -2.40 -21.54 -2.28
C ASP A 159 -2.47 -20.04 -2.57
N ARG A 160 -1.91 -19.64 -3.71
CA ARG A 160 -1.90 -18.26 -4.19
C ARG A 160 -2.67 -18.21 -5.49
N VAL A 161 -3.97 -18.01 -5.38
CA VAL A 161 -4.89 -17.93 -6.54
C VAL A 161 -4.44 -16.81 -7.50
N ASP A 162 -3.99 -15.69 -6.95
CA ASP A 162 -3.45 -14.56 -7.69
C ASP A 162 -2.19 -14.91 -8.50
N VAL A 163 -1.27 -15.69 -7.91
CA VAL A 163 -0.07 -16.17 -8.61
C VAL A 163 -0.46 -17.21 -9.66
N ASN A 164 -1.36 -18.14 -9.31
CA ASN A 164 -1.80 -19.19 -10.21
C ASN A 164 -2.54 -18.62 -11.45
N GLN A 165 -3.32 -17.55 -11.28
CA GLN A 165 -3.94 -16.81 -12.39
C GLN A 165 -2.93 -16.10 -13.30
N LEU A 166 -1.82 -15.59 -12.73
CA LEU A 166 -0.74 -14.99 -13.54
C LEU A 166 0.05 -15.99 -14.38
N PHE A 167 0.01 -17.25 -13.99
CA PHE A 167 0.73 -18.35 -14.61
C PHE A 167 -0.24 -19.47 -14.98
N GLU A 168 -1.36 -19.11 -15.65
CA GLU A 168 -2.40 -20.04 -16.09
C GLU A 168 -1.86 -21.21 -16.92
N GLU A 169 -0.68 -21.02 -17.54
CA GLU A 169 0.00 -22.07 -18.28
C GLU A 169 0.59 -23.19 -17.38
N ALA A 170 0.67 -22.99 -16.07
CA ALA A 170 1.15 -24.03 -15.15
C ALA A 170 0.01 -25.04 -14.90
N GLN A 171 0.17 -26.27 -15.38
CA GLN A 171 -0.89 -27.31 -15.32
C GLN A 171 -1.21 -27.76 -13.88
N ASP A 172 -0.22 -27.77 -12.98
CA ASP A 172 -0.39 -28.08 -11.54
C ASP A 172 0.74 -27.40 -10.76
N PRO A 173 0.62 -26.10 -10.46
CA PRO A 173 1.66 -25.38 -9.75
C PRO A 173 1.75 -25.76 -8.26
N GLY A 174 0.77 -26.50 -7.72
CA GLY A 174 0.66 -26.81 -6.31
C GLY A 174 0.52 -25.53 -5.47
N LYS A 175 0.88 -25.62 -4.20
CA LYS A 175 0.92 -24.47 -3.29
C LYS A 175 2.10 -23.55 -3.67
N THR A 176 1.82 -22.40 -4.27
CA THR A 176 2.83 -21.49 -4.78
C THR A 176 3.35 -20.49 -3.73
N GLY A 177 2.56 -20.13 -2.73
CA GLY A 177 2.98 -19.27 -1.63
C GLY A 177 3.92 -19.96 -0.65
N PHE A 178 4.79 -19.18 0.00
CA PHE A 178 5.60 -19.63 1.12
C PHE A 178 5.70 -18.55 2.20
N PHE A 179 5.73 -19.00 3.46
CA PHE A 179 6.03 -18.19 4.64
C PHE A 179 6.89 -19.00 5.61
N SER A 180 7.86 -18.35 6.24
CA SER A 180 8.62 -18.93 7.34
C SER A 180 9.12 -17.84 8.27
N GLU A 181 8.99 -18.09 9.57
CA GLU A 181 9.63 -17.32 10.63
C GLU A 181 10.68 -18.22 11.32
N ILE A 182 11.93 -17.78 11.29
CA ILE A 182 13.09 -18.55 11.76
C ILE A 182 13.71 -17.79 12.92
N THR A 183 13.62 -18.34 14.12
CA THR A 183 14.15 -17.74 15.35
C THR A 183 15.53 -18.28 15.71
N ASN A 184 16.24 -17.59 16.57
CA ASN A 184 17.59 -17.97 17.05
C ASN A 184 18.62 -18.13 15.93
N VAL A 185 18.49 -17.31 14.88
CA VAL A 185 19.40 -17.35 13.74
C VAL A 185 20.66 -16.56 14.04
N SER A 186 21.82 -17.18 13.78
CA SER A 186 23.13 -16.57 13.92
C SER A 186 23.97 -16.79 12.65
N GLY A 187 25.02 -15.99 12.46
CA GLY A 187 25.92 -16.14 11.33
C GLY A 187 25.93 -14.96 10.36
N LYS A 188 26.35 -15.19 9.10
CA LYS A 188 26.47 -14.17 8.07
C LYS A 188 25.20 -14.05 7.22
N CYS A 189 24.65 -15.17 6.80
CA CYS A 189 23.49 -15.23 5.92
C CYS A 189 22.75 -16.57 6.07
N LEU A 190 21.52 -16.61 5.54
CA LEU A 190 20.79 -17.83 5.22
C LEU A 190 20.70 -18.00 3.70
N TYR A 191 20.73 -19.25 3.26
CA TYR A 191 20.43 -19.62 1.88
C TYR A 191 19.02 -20.23 1.85
N VAL A 192 18.09 -19.58 1.17
CA VAL A 192 16.77 -20.11 0.89
C VAL A 192 16.82 -20.74 -0.50
N VAL A 193 16.64 -22.04 -0.57
CA VAL A 193 16.82 -22.80 -1.80
C VAL A 193 15.49 -23.40 -2.24
N PHE A 194 15.07 -23.03 -3.43
CA PHE A 194 13.85 -23.48 -4.08
C PHE A 194 14.21 -24.55 -5.11
N TYR A 195 13.70 -25.76 -4.96
CA TYR A 195 13.96 -26.87 -5.86
C TYR A 195 12.73 -27.20 -6.70
N ALA A 196 12.95 -27.43 -8.01
CA ALA A 196 11.97 -28.01 -8.92
C ALA A 196 12.65 -29.17 -9.68
N GLY A 197 12.50 -30.37 -9.20
CA GLY A 197 13.28 -31.52 -9.65
C GLY A 197 14.77 -31.29 -9.42
N GLU A 198 15.58 -31.38 -10.48
CA GLU A 198 17.05 -31.15 -10.42
C GLU A 198 17.45 -29.67 -10.48
N LYS A 199 16.57 -28.82 -10.94
CA LYS A 199 16.82 -27.36 -11.03
C LYS A 199 16.54 -26.68 -9.69
N LYS A 200 17.34 -25.64 -9.41
CA LYS A 200 17.17 -24.86 -8.18
C LYS A 200 17.42 -23.37 -8.39
N THR A 201 16.73 -22.59 -7.59
CA THR A 201 16.99 -21.14 -7.39
C THR A 201 17.45 -20.95 -5.96
N VAL A 202 18.52 -20.16 -5.77
CA VAL A 202 19.08 -19.87 -4.44
C VAL A 202 18.92 -18.38 -4.17
N HIS A 203 18.33 -18.06 -3.05
CA HIS A 203 18.24 -16.69 -2.54
C HIS A 203 19.06 -16.55 -1.26
N VAL A 204 19.79 -15.46 -1.12
CA VAL A 204 20.64 -15.20 0.05
C VAL A 204 20.01 -14.11 0.90
N VAL A 205 19.65 -14.45 2.14
CA VAL A 205 19.15 -13.53 3.14
C VAL A 205 20.32 -13.12 4.05
N PRO A 206 20.82 -11.89 3.98
CA PRO A 206 21.92 -11.43 4.82
C PRO A 206 21.42 -11.15 6.25
N LEU A 207 22.22 -11.56 7.26
CA LEU A 207 21.88 -11.41 8.68
C LEU A 207 22.62 -10.23 9.34
N ARG A 208 23.71 -9.76 8.77
CA ARG A 208 24.50 -8.65 9.33
C ARG A 208 24.10 -7.32 8.68
N LYS A 209 23.98 -6.28 9.49
CA LYS A 209 23.66 -4.92 8.98
C LYS A 209 24.60 -4.46 7.85
N ALA A 210 25.90 -4.79 7.97
CA ALA A 210 26.89 -4.48 6.93
C ALA A 210 26.59 -5.20 5.60
N ASP A 211 26.20 -6.47 5.66
CA ASP A 211 25.91 -7.28 4.46
C ASP A 211 24.58 -6.87 3.82
N ILE A 212 23.60 -6.46 4.63
CA ILE A 212 22.35 -5.84 4.15
C ILE A 212 22.64 -4.54 3.40
N LEU A 213 23.52 -3.71 3.94
CA LEU A 213 23.95 -2.46 3.30
C LEU A 213 24.73 -2.72 2.02
N ALA A 214 25.63 -3.73 2.01
CA ALA A 214 26.38 -4.15 0.82
C ALA A 214 25.42 -4.65 -0.27
N LYS A 215 24.46 -5.51 0.05
CA LYS A 215 23.44 -6.00 -0.90
C LYS A 215 22.62 -4.85 -1.53
N LYS A 216 22.28 -3.82 -0.72
CA LYS A 216 21.65 -2.61 -1.24
C LYS A 216 22.57 -1.84 -2.18
N LEU A 217 23.85 -1.72 -1.82
CA LEU A 217 24.86 -1.01 -2.62
C LEU A 217 25.10 -1.71 -3.97
N ASP A 218 25.19 -3.05 -3.97
CA ASP A 218 25.35 -3.84 -5.19
C ASP A 218 24.19 -3.63 -6.17
N LYS A 219 22.94 -3.60 -5.68
CA LYS A 219 21.79 -3.26 -6.52
C LYS A 219 21.89 -1.84 -7.12
N TYR A 220 22.45 -0.88 -6.38
CA TYR A 220 22.65 0.47 -6.92
C TYR A 220 23.80 0.51 -7.94
N VAL A 221 24.87 -0.24 -7.71
CA VAL A 221 26.00 -0.36 -8.65
C VAL A 221 25.55 -1.05 -9.94
N GLU A 222 24.82 -2.15 -9.87
CA GLU A 222 24.25 -2.81 -11.06
C GLU A 222 23.30 -1.89 -11.84
N LYS A 223 22.41 -1.17 -11.16
CA LYS A 223 21.56 -0.14 -11.80
C LYS A 223 22.41 0.96 -12.43
N GLY A 224 23.48 1.40 -11.77
CA GLY A 224 24.42 2.41 -12.28
C GLY A 224 25.15 1.92 -13.53
N ILE A 225 25.67 0.69 -13.53
CA ILE A 225 26.34 0.08 -14.69
C ILE A 225 25.36 -0.11 -15.85
N ARG A 226 24.14 -0.56 -15.58
CA ARG A 226 23.08 -0.72 -16.59
C ARG A 226 22.72 0.64 -17.20
N TYR A 227 22.56 1.66 -16.37
CA TYR A 227 22.28 3.03 -16.80
C TYR A 227 23.46 3.63 -17.61
N TRP A 228 24.70 3.41 -17.18
CA TRP A 228 25.90 3.83 -17.92
C TRP A 228 25.98 3.17 -19.30
N LYS A 229 25.76 1.85 -19.37
CA LYS A 229 25.75 1.13 -20.66
C LYS A 229 24.66 1.62 -21.61
N SER A 230 23.56 2.11 -21.07
CA SER A 230 22.41 2.56 -21.87
C SER A 230 22.44 4.05 -22.23
N GLN A 231 22.92 4.92 -21.33
CA GLN A 231 22.85 6.39 -21.45
C GLN A 231 24.22 7.06 -21.61
N GLY A 232 25.31 6.34 -21.36
CA GLY A 232 26.68 6.88 -21.39
C GLY A 232 27.13 7.53 -20.08
N ALA A 233 28.44 7.81 -20.02
CA ALA A 233 29.10 8.31 -18.80
C ALA A 233 28.60 9.70 -18.35
N ALA A 234 28.31 10.59 -19.27
CA ALA A 234 27.86 11.96 -18.97
C ALA A 234 26.49 11.97 -18.27
N ALA A 235 25.54 11.17 -18.77
CA ALA A 235 24.21 11.05 -18.17
C ALA A 235 24.25 10.38 -16.79
N LEU A 236 25.14 9.39 -16.59
CA LEU A 236 25.36 8.80 -15.27
C LEU A 236 25.96 9.81 -14.30
N ALA A 237 26.96 10.60 -14.73
CA ALA A 237 27.57 11.64 -13.89
C ALA A 237 26.55 12.69 -13.47
N GLU A 238 25.70 13.16 -14.38
CA GLU A 238 24.61 14.10 -14.08
C GLU A 238 23.60 13.52 -13.07
N LYS A 239 23.19 12.26 -13.28
CA LYS A 239 22.29 11.56 -12.36
C LYS A 239 22.92 11.32 -10.98
N VAL A 240 24.22 11.02 -10.91
CA VAL A 240 24.97 10.88 -9.67
C VAL A 240 25.10 12.24 -8.96
N VAL A 241 25.46 13.31 -9.69
CA VAL A 241 25.54 14.67 -9.13
C VAL A 241 24.19 15.14 -8.60
N THR A 242 23.11 14.91 -9.34
CA THR A 242 21.74 15.23 -8.90
C THR A 242 21.36 14.42 -7.66
N LYS A 243 21.71 13.13 -7.64
CA LYS A 243 21.43 12.26 -6.49
C LYS A 243 22.28 12.62 -5.29
N VAL A 244 23.55 12.99 -5.47
CA VAL A 244 24.43 13.46 -4.40
C VAL A 244 23.97 14.83 -3.87
N LYS A 245 23.53 15.75 -4.73
CA LYS A 245 22.87 16.99 -4.31
C LYS A 245 21.61 16.71 -3.50
N ASN A 246 20.75 15.79 -3.96
CA ASN A 246 19.54 15.38 -3.27
C ASN A 246 19.84 14.60 -1.97
N VAL A 247 20.96 13.87 -1.86
CA VAL A 247 21.42 13.20 -0.63
C VAL A 247 22.08 14.19 0.34
N ARG A 248 22.81 15.20 -0.15
CA ARG A 248 23.36 16.28 0.69
C ARG A 248 22.28 17.24 1.21
N GLN A 249 21.22 17.42 0.44
CA GLN A 249 20.03 18.16 0.87
C GLN A 249 18.95 17.23 1.42
N GLY A 250 19.14 15.90 1.47
CA GLY A 250 18.23 14.81 1.77
C GLY A 250 16.75 15.19 1.64
N PRO A 251 15.82 14.38 1.20
CA PRO A 251 14.42 14.75 1.36
C PRO A 251 14.26 15.12 2.83
N PRO A 252 13.62 16.25 3.15
CA PRO A 252 13.40 16.62 4.54
C PRO A 252 12.82 15.40 5.22
N SER A 253 13.51 14.87 6.23
CA SER A 253 13.00 13.71 6.97
C SER A 253 11.59 14.10 7.38
N TYR A 254 10.59 13.24 7.13
CA TYR A 254 9.20 13.54 7.47
C TYR A 254 9.09 14.01 8.92
N GLN A 255 9.90 13.45 9.83
CA GLN A 255 10.02 13.89 11.21
C GLN A 255 10.41 15.36 11.37
N LYS A 256 11.26 15.90 10.49
CA LYS A 256 11.58 17.34 10.50
C LYS A 256 10.43 18.13 9.90
N TRP A 257 9.84 17.63 8.81
CA TRP A 257 8.75 18.30 8.12
C TRP A 257 7.56 18.48 9.07
N ILE A 258 7.09 17.40 9.70
CA ILE A 258 5.90 17.42 10.56
C ILE A 258 6.11 18.38 11.76
N ARG A 259 7.29 18.39 12.38
CA ARG A 259 7.61 19.32 13.48
C ARG A 259 7.51 20.80 13.11
N HIS A 260 7.71 21.14 11.82
CA HIS A 260 7.59 22.52 11.34
C HIS A 260 6.18 22.85 10.84
N HIS A 261 5.32 21.84 10.65
CA HIS A 261 3.97 22.02 10.14
C HIS A 261 2.90 21.83 11.22
N LEU A 262 3.26 21.25 12.35
CA LEU A 262 2.39 21.29 13.54
C LEU A 262 2.41 22.70 14.13
N PRO A 263 1.27 23.20 14.64
CA PRO A 263 1.19 24.52 15.27
C PRO A 263 2.08 24.59 16.50
N ASP A 264 2.80 25.68 16.63
CA ASP A 264 3.56 25.96 17.85
C ASP A 264 2.65 26.40 19.01
N ARG A 265 3.24 26.52 20.20
CA ARG A 265 2.48 26.91 21.40
C ARG A 265 1.80 28.27 21.24
N ASN A 266 2.43 29.22 20.55
CA ASN A 266 1.85 30.55 20.37
C ASN A 266 0.64 30.50 19.44
N GLU A 267 0.72 29.68 18.38
CA GLU A 267 -0.39 29.46 17.47
C GLU A 267 -1.56 28.77 18.17
N LEU A 268 -1.29 27.72 18.97
CA LEU A 268 -2.33 27.04 19.76
C LEU A 268 -3.04 28.00 20.74
N GLU A 269 -2.27 28.89 21.40
CA GLU A 269 -2.86 29.89 22.30
C GLU A 269 -3.68 30.96 21.56
N LYS A 270 -3.31 31.32 20.33
CA LYS A 270 -4.15 32.19 19.48
C LYS A 270 -5.45 31.49 19.07
N GLN A 271 -5.37 30.22 18.68
CA GLN A 271 -6.52 29.42 18.30
C GLN A 271 -7.54 29.32 19.44
N LYS A 272 -7.10 29.08 20.68
CA LYS A 272 -7.98 29.06 21.88
C LYS A 272 -8.74 30.37 22.09
N LYS A 273 -8.15 31.50 21.67
CA LYS A 273 -8.75 32.84 21.80
C LYS A 273 -9.59 33.25 20.58
N THR A 274 -9.55 32.47 19.51
CA THR A 274 -10.30 32.80 18.29
C THR A 274 -11.79 32.58 18.51
N SER A 275 -12.58 33.58 18.10
CA SER A 275 -14.03 33.50 18.11
C SER A 275 -14.54 33.25 16.71
N PHE A 276 -15.37 32.24 16.53
CA PHE A 276 -16.05 31.90 15.29
C PHE A 276 -17.46 32.46 15.27
N GLY A 277 -17.94 32.91 14.11
CA GLY A 277 -19.33 33.38 13.95
C GLY A 277 -20.35 32.24 14.10
N TYR A 278 -20.02 31.06 13.57
CA TYR A 278 -20.72 29.82 13.79
C TYR A 278 -19.86 28.87 14.62
N ARG A 279 -20.39 28.35 15.68
CA ARG A 279 -19.70 27.48 16.64
C ARG A 279 -20.37 26.10 16.70
N PRO A 280 -20.27 25.27 15.65
CA PRO A 280 -20.90 23.96 15.65
C PRO A 280 -20.35 23.08 16.78
N LYS A 281 -21.18 22.23 17.32
CA LYS A 281 -20.72 21.14 18.19
C LYS A 281 -20.27 19.97 17.37
N LEU A 282 -19.05 19.47 17.63
CA LEU A 282 -18.46 18.31 16.97
C LEU A 282 -18.58 17.10 17.90
N SER A 283 -19.27 16.05 17.46
CA SER A 283 -19.33 14.77 18.17
C SER A 283 -18.38 13.79 17.54
N PHE A 284 -17.47 13.24 18.34
CA PHE A 284 -16.60 12.15 17.90
C PHE A 284 -17.17 10.83 18.39
N VAL A 285 -17.41 9.92 17.45
CA VAL A 285 -17.91 8.58 17.73
C VAL A 285 -16.77 7.58 17.67
N VAL A 286 -16.64 6.78 18.72
CA VAL A 286 -15.54 5.84 18.90
C VAL A 286 -16.08 4.51 19.39
N PRO A 287 -16.08 3.48 18.53
CA PRO A 287 -16.42 2.13 18.94
C PRO A 287 -15.26 1.51 19.73
N LEU A 288 -15.56 0.94 20.88
CA LEU A 288 -14.61 0.26 21.75
C LEU A 288 -14.86 -1.24 21.72
N TYR A 289 -13.78 -2.03 21.64
CA TYR A 289 -13.85 -3.47 21.78
C TYR A 289 -12.57 -3.99 22.43
N LYS A 290 -12.65 -4.34 23.73
CA LYS A 290 -11.50 -4.82 24.55
C LYS A 290 -10.26 -3.91 24.41
N THR A 291 -10.49 -2.61 24.26
CA THR A 291 -9.47 -1.60 24.04
C THR A 291 -8.47 -1.54 25.19
N PRO A 292 -7.16 -1.55 24.95
CA PRO A 292 -6.18 -1.33 26.00
C PRO A 292 -6.34 0.07 26.62
N GLU A 293 -6.44 0.13 27.95
CA GLU A 293 -6.66 1.37 28.72
C GLU A 293 -5.72 2.52 28.33
N LYS A 294 -4.43 2.20 28.11
CA LYS A 294 -3.40 3.19 27.75
C LYS A 294 -3.75 3.98 26.47
N TYR A 295 -4.35 3.32 25.48
CA TYR A 295 -4.72 3.98 24.22
C TYR A 295 -5.97 4.83 24.40
N LEU A 296 -6.99 4.32 25.11
CA LEU A 296 -8.19 5.08 25.39
C LEU A 296 -7.90 6.35 26.20
N ARG A 297 -6.95 6.29 27.14
CA ARG A 297 -6.48 7.48 27.88
C ARG A 297 -5.79 8.48 26.95
N ARG A 298 -4.89 8.01 26.08
CA ARG A 298 -4.19 8.88 25.13
C ARG A 298 -5.14 9.54 24.13
N LEU A 299 -6.08 8.77 23.57
CA LEU A 299 -7.14 9.34 22.72
C LEU A 299 -7.88 10.44 23.48
N THR A 300 -8.36 10.16 24.70
CA THR A 300 -9.09 11.13 25.54
C THR A 300 -8.25 12.38 25.82
N GLU A 301 -6.97 12.25 26.15
CA GLU A 301 -6.05 13.36 26.35
C GLU A 301 -5.91 14.22 25.10
N SER A 302 -5.82 13.61 23.90
CA SER A 302 -5.74 14.35 22.63
C SER A 302 -6.98 15.23 22.36
N PHE A 303 -8.15 14.82 22.87
CA PHE A 303 -9.35 15.66 22.84
C PHE A 303 -9.33 16.78 23.88
N GLN A 304 -8.82 16.53 25.07
CA GLN A 304 -8.68 17.56 26.12
C GLN A 304 -7.66 18.65 25.73
N GLU A 305 -6.68 18.30 24.89
CA GLU A 305 -5.67 19.22 24.34
C GLU A 305 -6.21 20.09 23.19
N GLN A 306 -7.40 19.82 22.65
CA GLN A 306 -7.94 20.57 21.51
C GLN A 306 -8.11 22.06 21.79
N THR A 307 -7.75 22.88 20.81
CA THR A 307 -7.87 24.34 20.88
C THR A 307 -9.32 24.83 20.70
N TYR A 308 -10.19 24.03 20.12
CA TYR A 308 -11.62 24.27 20.02
C TYR A 308 -12.37 23.47 21.11
N SER A 309 -13.21 24.12 21.89
CA SER A 309 -13.76 23.55 23.11
C SER A 309 -15.20 22.96 22.99
N ASN A 310 -15.96 23.29 21.92
CA ASN A 310 -17.31 22.82 21.73
C ASN A 310 -17.38 21.45 21.03
N TRP A 311 -16.96 20.44 21.75
CA TRP A 311 -16.94 19.04 21.27
C TRP A 311 -17.52 18.11 22.32
N GLU A 312 -17.85 16.91 21.91
CA GLU A 312 -18.14 15.78 22.78
C GLU A 312 -17.50 14.50 22.21
N LEU A 313 -17.19 13.57 23.10
CA LEU A 313 -16.62 12.26 22.79
C LEU A 313 -17.63 11.19 23.21
N CYS A 314 -18.11 10.44 22.23
CA CYS A 314 -19.17 9.45 22.39
C CYS A 314 -18.58 8.05 22.20
N PHE A 315 -18.39 7.32 23.30
CA PHE A 315 -17.92 5.94 23.29
C PHE A 315 -19.09 4.97 23.22
N SER A 316 -18.96 3.92 22.41
CA SER A 316 -19.81 2.74 22.51
C SER A 316 -18.95 1.53 22.81
N ASP A 317 -19.17 0.90 23.96
CA ASP A 317 -18.43 -0.26 24.40
C ASP A 317 -19.15 -1.55 24.04
N GLY A 318 -18.77 -2.11 22.88
CA GLY A 318 -19.27 -3.38 22.38
C GLY A 318 -18.50 -4.61 22.90
N SER A 319 -17.80 -4.50 24.03
CA SER A 319 -17.04 -5.64 24.61
C SER A 319 -17.92 -6.68 25.32
N GLY A 320 -19.21 -6.35 25.56
CA GLY A 320 -20.15 -7.19 26.29
C GLY A 320 -20.11 -7.00 27.80
N ALA A 321 -20.93 -7.73 28.54
CA ALA A 321 -21.17 -7.58 29.99
C ALA A 321 -19.90 -7.62 30.88
N GLN A 322 -18.83 -8.26 30.42
CA GLN A 322 -17.56 -8.35 31.16
C GLN A 322 -16.49 -7.41 30.59
N SER A 323 -16.89 -6.24 30.12
CA SER A 323 -15.95 -5.27 29.57
C SER A 323 -14.87 -4.86 30.59
N PRO A 324 -13.59 -4.92 30.20
CA PRO A 324 -12.49 -4.43 31.02
C PRO A 324 -12.48 -2.88 31.15
N LEU A 325 -13.33 -2.18 30.39
CA LEU A 325 -13.34 -0.71 30.28
C LEU A 325 -14.33 -0.04 31.24
N THR A 326 -15.22 -0.78 31.88
CA THR A 326 -16.34 -0.25 32.68
C THR A 326 -15.91 0.78 33.71
N GLU A 327 -14.89 0.51 34.50
CA GLU A 327 -14.40 1.43 35.52
C GLU A 327 -13.69 2.65 34.93
N LEU A 328 -12.94 2.44 33.86
CA LEU A 328 -12.26 3.52 33.13
C LEU A 328 -13.28 4.49 32.52
N LEU A 329 -14.34 4.00 31.88
CA LEU A 329 -15.39 4.83 31.28
C LEU A 329 -16.14 5.66 32.33
N LYS A 330 -16.44 5.08 33.50
CA LYS A 330 -16.99 5.82 34.65
C LYS A 330 -16.05 6.91 35.13
N GLU A 331 -14.75 6.61 35.22
CA GLU A 331 -13.73 7.61 35.62
C GLU A 331 -13.66 8.76 34.63
N LEU A 332 -13.58 8.48 33.32
CA LEU A 332 -13.43 9.49 32.27
C LEU A 332 -14.67 10.41 32.22
N THR A 333 -15.87 9.85 32.25
CA THR A 333 -17.11 10.63 32.24
C THR A 333 -17.33 11.45 33.50
N ALA A 334 -16.86 10.99 34.65
CA ALA A 334 -16.91 11.76 35.88
C ALA A 334 -15.95 12.96 35.89
N LYS A 335 -14.84 12.87 35.16
CA LYS A 335 -13.83 13.93 35.04
C LYS A 335 -14.16 15.00 34.00
N ASP A 336 -14.82 14.62 32.89
CA ASP A 336 -15.14 15.52 31.80
C ASP A 336 -16.57 15.24 31.30
N ASN A 337 -17.48 16.18 31.50
CA ASN A 337 -18.90 16.05 31.13
C ASN A 337 -19.14 16.06 29.60
N ARG A 338 -18.12 16.34 28.80
CA ARG A 338 -18.18 16.22 27.35
C ARG A 338 -18.00 14.78 26.87
N ILE A 339 -17.56 13.88 27.75
CA ILE A 339 -17.42 12.46 27.47
C ILE A 339 -18.70 11.74 27.83
N LYS A 340 -19.20 10.94 26.93
CA LYS A 340 -20.37 10.08 27.08
C LYS A 340 -20.04 8.67 26.71
N TYR A 341 -20.74 7.70 27.26
CA TYR A 341 -20.61 6.32 26.81
C TYR A 341 -21.93 5.56 26.93
N VAL A 342 -22.05 4.51 26.14
CA VAL A 342 -23.03 3.44 26.26
C VAL A 342 -22.27 2.11 26.28
N SER A 343 -22.73 1.17 27.09
CA SER A 343 -22.20 -0.19 27.19
C SER A 343 -23.29 -1.20 26.86
N HIS A 344 -22.89 -2.33 26.30
CA HIS A 344 -23.79 -3.38 25.84
C HIS A 344 -23.56 -4.68 26.62
N GLU A 345 -24.64 -5.42 26.86
CA GLU A 345 -24.55 -6.73 27.52
C GLU A 345 -23.96 -7.79 26.59
N GLU A 346 -24.34 -7.76 25.29
CA GLU A 346 -23.82 -8.63 24.26
C GLU A 346 -22.73 -7.92 23.45
N PRO A 347 -21.70 -8.65 22.99
CA PRO A 347 -20.69 -8.09 22.11
C PRO A 347 -21.29 -7.59 20.79
N LEU A 348 -20.90 -6.39 20.35
CA LEU A 348 -21.34 -5.80 19.09
C LEU A 348 -20.25 -5.89 18.02
N GLN A 349 -20.67 -6.03 16.77
CA GLN A 349 -19.81 -5.85 15.61
C GLN A 349 -19.55 -4.37 15.35
N ILE A 350 -18.55 -4.08 14.48
CA ILE A 350 -18.04 -2.70 14.32
C ILE A 350 -19.09 -1.70 13.86
N SER A 351 -19.95 -2.06 12.90
CA SER A 351 -21.00 -1.17 12.39
C SER A 351 -22.05 -0.87 13.47
N GLU A 352 -22.56 -1.89 14.15
CA GLU A 352 -23.55 -1.75 15.21
C GLU A 352 -23.00 -0.92 16.38
N ASN A 353 -21.75 -1.20 16.76
CA ASN A 353 -21.07 -0.51 17.83
C ASN A 353 -20.87 0.99 17.50
N THR A 354 -20.45 1.29 16.25
CA THR A 354 -20.31 2.67 15.79
C THR A 354 -21.66 3.38 15.73
N ASN A 355 -22.72 2.72 15.25
CA ASN A 355 -24.07 3.29 15.20
C ASN A 355 -24.59 3.63 16.61
N SER A 356 -24.32 2.77 17.59
CA SER A 356 -24.68 3.04 18.98
C SER A 356 -23.97 4.28 19.54
N ALA A 357 -22.72 4.54 19.14
CA ALA A 357 -22.03 5.80 19.47
C ALA A 357 -22.67 7.02 18.75
N ILE A 358 -23.15 6.85 17.51
CA ILE A 358 -23.88 7.90 16.77
C ILE A 358 -25.20 8.27 17.47
N GLU A 359 -25.91 7.30 18.04
CA GLU A 359 -27.18 7.53 18.72
C GLU A 359 -27.08 8.46 19.93
N ILE A 360 -25.98 8.38 20.69
CA ILE A 360 -25.74 9.24 21.85
C ILE A 360 -25.08 10.58 21.50
N ALA A 361 -24.63 10.74 20.26
CA ALA A 361 -24.03 11.97 19.77
C ALA A 361 -25.10 13.06 19.54
N THR A 362 -24.80 14.31 19.91
CA THR A 362 -25.74 15.45 19.83
C THR A 362 -25.18 16.64 19.04
N GLY A 363 -23.98 16.53 18.47
CA GLY A 363 -23.32 17.60 17.71
C GLY A 363 -23.95 17.87 16.35
N ASP A 364 -23.63 19.01 15.79
CA ASP A 364 -24.03 19.44 14.45
C ASP A 364 -23.28 18.66 13.35
N PHE A 365 -22.05 18.25 13.68
CA PHE A 365 -21.19 17.41 12.85
C PHE A 365 -20.73 16.19 13.66
N ILE A 366 -20.63 15.07 12.97
CA ILE A 366 -20.16 13.81 13.54
C ILE A 366 -18.81 13.48 12.87
N ALA A 367 -17.84 13.11 13.67
CA ALA A 367 -16.53 12.66 13.26
C ALA A 367 -16.26 11.25 13.77
N PHE A 368 -15.43 10.51 13.04
CA PHE A 368 -15.11 9.11 13.33
C PHE A 368 -13.64 9.00 13.74
N ALA A 369 -13.38 8.29 14.82
CA ALA A 369 -12.03 8.01 15.26
C ALA A 369 -11.93 6.59 15.81
N ASP A 370 -10.78 5.96 15.61
CA ASP A 370 -10.47 4.67 16.19
C ASP A 370 -9.94 4.83 17.61
N HIS A 371 -10.16 3.80 18.42
CA HIS A 371 -9.93 3.85 19.88
C HIS A 371 -8.46 3.91 20.31
N ASP A 372 -7.53 3.70 19.39
CA ASP A 372 -6.08 3.63 19.61
C ASP A 372 -5.31 4.77 18.93
N ASP A 373 -6.00 5.67 18.25
CA ASP A 373 -5.43 6.77 17.49
C ASP A 373 -5.33 8.09 18.30
N GLU A 374 -4.78 9.12 17.68
CA GLU A 374 -4.63 10.44 18.28
C GLU A 374 -4.93 11.56 17.27
N LEU A 375 -5.47 12.67 17.75
CA LEU A 375 -5.65 13.88 16.95
C LEU A 375 -4.57 14.91 17.26
N THR A 376 -4.22 15.75 16.26
CA THR A 376 -3.41 16.93 16.53
C THR A 376 -4.19 17.96 17.36
N PRO A 377 -3.55 18.79 18.23
CA PRO A 377 -4.26 19.71 19.12
C PRO A 377 -5.13 20.76 18.43
N ASN A 378 -4.93 20.98 17.11
CA ASN A 378 -5.67 21.96 16.32
C ASN A 378 -6.70 21.30 15.36
N ALA A 379 -6.92 20.00 15.45
CA ALA A 379 -7.76 19.30 14.47
C ALA A 379 -9.20 19.86 14.44
N LEU A 380 -9.83 20.02 15.58
CA LEU A 380 -11.18 20.54 15.66
C LEU A 380 -11.28 22.01 15.26
N PHE A 381 -10.25 22.80 15.59
CA PHE A 381 -10.17 24.20 15.19
C PHE A 381 -10.15 24.35 13.66
N GLU A 382 -9.34 23.54 12.97
CA GLU A 382 -9.23 23.58 11.50
C GLU A 382 -10.55 23.16 10.84
N CYS A 383 -11.23 22.15 11.37
CA CYS A 383 -12.57 21.75 10.89
C CYS A 383 -13.58 22.90 11.03
N VAL A 384 -13.65 23.52 12.21
CA VAL A 384 -14.58 24.65 12.46
C VAL A 384 -14.23 25.88 11.63
N LYS A 385 -12.94 26.13 11.45
CA LYS A 385 -12.46 27.18 10.55
C LYS A 385 -12.95 26.94 9.12
N ALA A 386 -12.79 25.75 8.58
CA ALA A 386 -13.25 25.39 7.24
C ALA A 386 -14.76 25.56 7.08
N ILE A 387 -15.57 25.16 8.09
CA ILE A 387 -17.02 25.37 8.11
C ILE A 387 -17.38 26.87 8.08
N ASN A 388 -16.65 27.71 8.81
CA ASN A 388 -16.91 29.16 8.81
C ASN A 388 -16.44 29.85 7.53
N GLU A 389 -15.37 29.38 6.90
CA GLU A 389 -14.87 29.90 5.61
C GLU A 389 -15.75 29.49 4.44
N LYS A 390 -16.33 28.27 4.51
CA LYS A 390 -17.26 27.72 3.51
C LYS A 390 -18.53 27.20 4.20
N PRO A 391 -19.52 28.06 4.45
CA PRO A 391 -20.72 27.69 5.23
C PRO A 391 -21.59 26.57 4.61
N GLN A 392 -21.44 26.30 3.32
CA GLN A 392 -22.10 25.18 2.64
C GLN A 392 -21.46 23.82 2.93
N THR A 393 -20.30 23.76 3.58
CA THR A 393 -19.59 22.52 3.86
C THR A 393 -20.43 21.55 4.68
N LEU A 394 -20.61 20.35 4.16
CA LEU A 394 -21.34 19.26 4.82
C LEU A 394 -20.45 18.04 5.09
N VAL A 395 -19.38 17.86 4.32
CA VAL A 395 -18.40 16.78 4.47
C VAL A 395 -16.99 17.38 4.51
N ILE A 396 -16.19 16.93 5.46
CA ILE A 396 -14.79 17.32 5.60
C ILE A 396 -13.92 16.06 5.68
N TYR A 397 -12.78 16.09 5.05
CA TYR A 397 -11.70 15.13 5.28
C TYR A 397 -10.34 15.83 5.34
N THR A 398 -9.38 15.19 6.01
CA THR A 398 -8.06 15.76 6.25
C THR A 398 -6.95 14.81 5.83
N ASP A 399 -5.73 15.31 5.74
CA ASP A 399 -4.57 14.45 5.64
C ASP A 399 -4.32 13.72 6.97
N GLU A 400 -3.62 12.60 6.88
CA GLU A 400 -3.25 11.76 8.02
C GLU A 400 -1.81 11.26 7.91
N ASP A 401 -1.27 10.77 8.99
CA ASP A 401 -0.01 10.02 8.98
C ASP A 401 -0.10 8.78 9.88
N LYS A 402 0.94 8.00 9.90
CA LYS A 402 1.07 6.87 10.81
C LYS A 402 1.95 7.23 11.99
N MET A 403 1.60 6.66 13.14
CA MET A 403 2.30 6.85 14.40
C MET A 403 2.77 5.49 14.94
N SER A 404 3.98 5.46 15.53
CA SER A 404 4.48 4.27 16.21
C SER A 404 3.66 3.94 17.47
N MET A 405 3.71 2.67 17.93
CA MET A 405 2.98 2.19 19.12
C MET A 405 3.19 3.05 20.37
N ASP A 406 4.40 3.60 20.52
CA ASP A 406 4.77 4.48 21.65
C ASP A 406 4.37 5.94 21.49
N GLY A 407 3.78 6.32 20.33
CA GLY A 407 3.36 7.69 20.03
C GLY A 407 4.48 8.68 19.71
N HIS A 408 5.73 8.24 19.58
CA HIS A 408 6.88 9.15 19.47
C HIS A 408 7.38 9.39 18.05
N LYS A 409 7.02 8.54 17.09
CA LYS A 409 7.49 8.65 15.70
C LYS A 409 6.30 8.70 14.76
N PHE A 410 6.31 9.70 13.88
CA PHE A 410 5.35 9.86 12.81
C PHE A 410 6.00 9.46 11.48
N PHE A 411 5.29 8.73 10.61
CA PHE A 411 5.84 8.20 9.36
C PHE A 411 4.72 7.95 8.34
N GLN A 412 5.08 7.71 7.10
CA GLN A 412 4.15 7.41 6.00
C GLN A 412 2.96 8.38 5.93
N PRO A 413 3.19 9.70 5.75
CA PRO A 413 2.09 10.64 5.58
C PRO A 413 1.27 10.30 4.35
N HIS A 414 -0.04 10.44 4.48
CA HIS A 414 -1.00 10.36 3.40
C HIS A 414 -1.51 11.77 3.11
N PHE A 415 -0.86 12.45 2.16
CA PHE A 415 -1.31 13.72 1.61
C PHE A 415 -2.36 13.43 0.54
N LYS A 416 -3.59 13.81 0.82
CA LYS A 416 -4.75 13.45 0.01
C LYS A 416 -4.96 14.50 -1.08
N PRO A 417 -5.52 14.13 -2.24
CA PRO A 417 -5.96 15.11 -3.22
C PRO A 417 -7.25 15.82 -2.75
N ASP A 418 -7.60 16.93 -3.39
CA ASP A 418 -8.96 17.43 -3.34
C ASP A 418 -9.95 16.37 -3.84
N TYR A 419 -11.25 16.54 -3.53
CA TYR A 419 -12.25 15.51 -3.80
C TYR A 419 -12.19 15.02 -5.26
N ASN A 420 -11.99 13.72 -5.40
CA ASN A 420 -11.91 13.03 -6.69
C ASN A 420 -12.76 11.75 -6.62
N PRO A 421 -13.95 11.75 -7.23
CA PRO A 421 -14.88 10.62 -7.21
C PRO A 421 -14.29 9.37 -7.87
N ASP A 422 -13.54 9.51 -8.97
CA ASP A 422 -12.94 8.37 -9.66
C ASP A 422 -11.89 7.67 -8.80
N LEU A 423 -11.04 8.44 -8.12
CA LEU A 423 -10.07 7.89 -7.19
C LEU A 423 -10.77 7.22 -6.00
N LEU A 424 -11.86 7.82 -5.48
CA LEU A 424 -12.63 7.24 -4.38
C LEU A 424 -13.25 5.89 -4.78
N CYS A 425 -13.60 5.66 -6.03
CA CYS A 425 -14.04 4.35 -6.51
C CYS A 425 -12.92 3.29 -6.58
N THR A 426 -11.67 3.67 -6.45
CA THR A 426 -10.53 2.74 -6.49
C THR A 426 -9.92 2.45 -5.12
N VAL A 427 -9.99 3.39 -4.20
CA VAL A 427 -9.45 3.29 -2.84
C VAL A 427 -10.15 4.26 -1.91
N ASN A 428 -10.44 3.84 -0.68
CA ASN A 428 -10.89 4.75 0.36
C ASN A 428 -9.73 5.65 0.81
N TYR A 429 -9.43 6.70 0.02
CA TYR A 429 -8.38 7.65 0.38
C TYR A 429 -8.83 8.67 1.43
N ILE A 430 -10.13 8.83 1.64
CA ILE A 430 -10.70 9.76 2.63
C ILE A 430 -10.39 9.29 4.06
N CYS A 431 -10.65 8.04 4.39
CA CYS A 431 -10.34 7.33 5.64
C CYS A 431 -10.49 8.22 6.90
N HIS A 432 -9.40 8.66 7.51
CA HIS A 432 -9.37 9.56 8.67
C HIS A 432 -8.64 10.88 8.33
N LEU A 433 -8.95 12.01 8.93
CA LEU A 433 -10.12 12.29 9.74
C LEU A 433 -11.31 12.56 8.81
N PHE A 434 -12.45 11.89 9.04
CA PHE A 434 -13.68 12.11 8.30
C PHE A 434 -14.72 12.76 9.22
N VAL A 435 -15.29 13.89 8.79
CA VAL A 435 -16.28 14.66 9.53
C VAL A 435 -17.46 14.96 8.62
N VAL A 436 -18.65 14.66 9.07
CA VAL A 436 -19.87 14.80 8.26
C VAL A 436 -20.99 15.49 9.05
N SER A 437 -21.75 16.36 8.38
CA SER A 437 -22.92 17.01 8.96
C SER A 437 -23.96 15.97 9.39
N ARG A 438 -24.57 16.19 10.56
CA ARG A 438 -25.69 15.36 11.05
C ARG A 438 -26.80 15.22 10.01
N LYS A 439 -27.10 16.28 9.27
CA LYS A 439 -28.13 16.27 8.20
C LYS A 439 -27.83 15.22 7.12
N VAL A 440 -26.56 15.00 6.81
CA VAL A 440 -26.16 13.98 5.84
C VAL A 440 -26.40 12.59 6.43
N ILE A 441 -26.00 12.35 7.68
CA ILE A 441 -26.24 11.06 8.37
C ILE A 441 -27.74 10.75 8.44
N GLU A 442 -28.55 11.73 8.79
CA GLU A 442 -30.03 11.57 8.84
C GLU A 442 -30.60 11.18 7.47
N LYS A 443 -29.97 11.62 6.37
CA LYS A 443 -30.37 11.29 5.00
C LYS A 443 -29.91 9.91 4.55
N VAL A 444 -28.65 9.52 4.88
CA VAL A 444 -28.05 8.28 4.36
C VAL A 444 -28.16 7.10 5.32
N GLY A 445 -28.49 7.35 6.59
CA GLY A 445 -28.47 6.37 7.67
C GLY A 445 -27.05 6.12 8.23
N GLY A 446 -26.96 5.22 9.20
CA GLY A 446 -25.70 4.82 9.84
C GLY A 446 -24.85 3.88 8.99
N LEU A 447 -23.86 3.26 9.62
CA LEU A 447 -23.03 2.21 9.04
C LEU A 447 -23.84 0.92 8.85
N ARG A 448 -23.46 0.08 7.89
CA ARG A 448 -24.18 -1.14 7.50
C ARG A 448 -23.32 -2.38 7.74
N SER A 449 -23.79 -3.29 8.59
CA SER A 449 -23.08 -4.50 9.00
C SER A 449 -22.75 -5.45 7.82
N GLU A 450 -23.52 -5.40 6.74
CA GLU A 450 -23.22 -6.15 5.52
C GLU A 450 -21.90 -5.76 4.87
N PHE A 451 -21.32 -4.61 5.22
CA PHE A 451 -20.02 -4.12 4.75
C PHE A 451 -18.95 -4.15 5.83
N ASP A 452 -19.15 -4.85 6.94
CA ASP A 452 -18.13 -4.96 7.99
C ASP A 452 -16.79 -5.39 7.43
N GLY A 453 -15.74 -4.64 7.80
CA GLY A 453 -14.40 -4.69 7.22
C GLY A 453 -14.10 -3.56 6.23
N ALA A 454 -15.13 -2.95 5.63
CA ALA A 454 -15.07 -1.73 4.81
C ALA A 454 -16.35 -0.89 5.01
N GLN A 455 -16.93 -0.94 6.21
CA GLN A 455 -18.15 -0.24 6.59
C GLN A 455 -18.00 1.29 6.52
N ASP A 456 -16.81 1.78 6.83
CA ASP A 456 -16.40 3.17 6.69
C ASP A 456 -16.39 3.61 5.22
N TYR A 457 -15.88 2.77 4.33
CA TYR A 457 -15.84 3.05 2.90
C TYR A 457 -17.24 3.14 2.29
N ASP A 458 -18.13 2.17 2.60
CA ASP A 458 -19.54 2.24 2.20
C ASP A 458 -20.20 3.51 2.71
N PHE A 459 -19.95 3.86 3.98
CA PHE A 459 -20.52 5.04 4.60
C PHE A 459 -20.03 6.34 3.94
N VAL A 460 -18.73 6.47 3.68
CA VAL A 460 -18.14 7.60 2.96
C VAL A 460 -18.77 7.75 1.57
N LEU A 461 -18.86 6.65 0.78
CA LEU A 461 -19.49 6.68 -0.54
C LEU A 461 -20.93 7.19 -0.48
N ARG A 462 -21.74 6.70 0.46
CA ARG A 462 -23.13 7.19 0.64
C ARG A 462 -23.20 8.65 1.07
N CYS A 463 -22.27 9.12 1.90
CA CYS A 463 -22.21 10.51 2.31
C CYS A 463 -21.91 11.45 1.14
N VAL A 464 -20.92 11.10 0.30
CA VAL A 464 -20.57 11.94 -0.85
C VAL A 464 -21.64 11.88 -1.95
N GLU A 465 -22.36 10.78 -2.12
CA GLU A 465 -23.52 10.68 -3.01
C GLU A 465 -24.69 11.62 -2.59
N ALA A 466 -24.76 11.95 -1.32
CA ALA A 466 -25.87 12.72 -0.75
C ALA A 466 -25.68 14.25 -0.80
N VAL A 467 -24.48 14.70 -1.17
CA VAL A 467 -24.05 16.11 -1.20
C VAL A 467 -23.49 16.49 -2.58
N LYS A 468 -23.24 17.77 -2.81
CA LYS A 468 -22.57 18.26 -4.00
C LYS A 468 -21.07 18.37 -3.77
N ASP A 469 -20.26 18.37 -4.83
CA ASP A 469 -18.80 18.47 -4.74
C ASP A 469 -18.35 19.73 -3.99
N GLU A 470 -19.03 20.87 -4.18
CA GLU A 470 -18.73 22.13 -3.48
C GLU A 470 -19.05 22.10 -1.96
N GLU A 471 -19.81 21.10 -1.50
CA GLU A 471 -20.13 20.87 -0.09
C GLU A 471 -19.12 19.93 0.60
N ILE A 472 -18.16 19.39 -0.16
CA ILE A 472 -17.05 18.56 0.32
C ILE A 472 -15.81 19.44 0.47
N CYS A 473 -15.18 19.42 1.62
CA CYS A 473 -14.00 20.22 1.93
C CYS A 473 -12.82 19.34 2.32
N HIS A 474 -11.74 19.38 1.56
CA HIS A 474 -10.45 18.85 1.95
C HIS A 474 -9.67 19.88 2.78
N ILE A 475 -9.14 19.47 3.90
CA ILE A 475 -8.20 20.26 4.70
C ILE A 475 -6.81 19.63 4.52
N PRO A 476 -5.91 20.23 3.71
CA PRO A 476 -4.60 19.64 3.41
C PRO A 476 -3.60 19.84 4.57
N LYS A 477 -3.95 19.26 5.71
CA LYS A 477 -3.15 19.26 6.94
C LYS A 477 -3.23 17.90 7.59
N ILE A 478 -2.10 17.43 8.15
CA ILE A 478 -2.08 16.24 9.00
C ILE A 478 -2.76 16.60 10.31
N LEU A 479 -3.98 16.10 10.51
CA LEU A 479 -4.79 16.35 11.70
C LEU A 479 -5.11 15.07 12.48
N TYR A 480 -4.73 13.92 11.95
CA TYR A 480 -5.00 12.60 12.50
C TYR A 480 -3.74 11.72 12.43
N HIS A 481 -3.47 10.99 13.50
CA HIS A 481 -2.34 10.09 13.64
C HIS A 481 -2.84 8.66 13.84
N TRP A 482 -2.68 7.83 12.82
CA TRP A 482 -3.06 6.42 12.85
C TRP A 482 -1.99 5.58 13.52
N ARG A 483 -2.29 5.00 14.67
CA ARG A 483 -1.35 4.16 15.42
C ARG A 483 -1.17 2.80 14.77
N CYS A 484 0.08 2.46 14.44
CA CYS A 484 0.43 1.17 13.88
C CYS A 484 0.82 0.19 14.98
N HIS A 485 0.15 -0.96 15.02
CA HIS A 485 0.54 -2.12 15.82
C HIS A 485 0.42 -3.40 14.97
N GLU A 486 1.05 -4.49 15.45
CA GLU A 486 1.20 -5.74 14.68
C GLU A 486 -0.13 -6.35 14.19
N ASP A 487 -1.22 -6.08 14.90
CA ASP A 487 -2.58 -6.55 14.54
C ASP A 487 -3.38 -5.54 13.71
N SER A 488 -2.79 -4.38 13.40
CA SER A 488 -3.50 -3.35 12.62
C SER A 488 -3.53 -3.68 11.13
N THR A 489 -4.62 -3.33 10.46
CA THR A 489 -4.77 -3.44 8.99
C THR A 489 -3.68 -2.66 8.25
N ALA A 490 -3.11 -1.64 8.89
CA ALA A 490 -2.03 -0.82 8.35
C ALA A 490 -0.71 -1.57 8.18
N GLU A 491 -0.47 -2.61 8.98
CA GLU A 491 0.78 -3.37 8.97
C GLU A 491 0.62 -4.76 8.33
N ASN A 492 -0.56 -5.36 8.42
CA ASN A 492 -0.86 -6.65 7.82
C ASN A 492 -2.19 -6.65 7.03
N PRO A 493 -2.20 -6.16 5.78
CA PRO A 493 -3.40 -6.15 4.94
C PRO A 493 -4.02 -7.52 4.70
N GLU A 494 -3.22 -8.61 4.76
CA GLU A 494 -3.72 -9.97 4.54
C GLU A 494 -4.50 -10.54 5.73
N SER A 495 -4.36 -9.97 6.92
CA SER A 495 -5.11 -10.40 8.10
C SER A 495 -6.62 -10.23 7.94
N LYS A 496 -7.05 -9.40 6.99
CA LYS A 496 -8.46 -9.07 6.73
C LYS A 496 -8.81 -9.19 5.24
N LEU A 497 -8.58 -10.34 4.62
CA LEU A 497 -8.97 -10.58 3.22
C LEU A 497 -10.46 -10.29 2.95
N TYR A 498 -11.32 -10.50 3.96
CA TYR A 498 -12.74 -10.18 3.88
C TYR A 498 -13.00 -8.66 3.70
N ALA A 499 -12.09 -7.79 4.19
CA ALA A 499 -12.23 -6.34 4.04
C ALA A 499 -12.12 -5.90 2.57
N PHE A 500 -11.25 -6.54 1.79
CA PHE A 500 -11.15 -6.26 0.35
C PHE A 500 -12.43 -6.64 -0.40
N GLU A 501 -13.06 -7.75 -0.02
CA GLU A 501 -14.32 -8.15 -0.64
C GLU A 501 -15.48 -7.24 -0.19
N ALA A 502 -15.50 -6.82 1.07
CA ALA A 502 -16.44 -5.82 1.55
C ALA A 502 -16.28 -4.48 0.82
N GLY A 503 -15.02 -4.03 0.60
CA GLY A 503 -14.72 -2.81 -0.17
C GLY A 503 -15.16 -2.91 -1.63
N ARG A 504 -14.91 -4.04 -2.30
CA ARG A 504 -15.41 -4.29 -3.66
C ARG A 504 -16.94 -4.19 -3.71
N ARG A 505 -17.64 -4.80 -2.76
CA ARG A 505 -19.11 -4.73 -2.66
C ARG A 505 -19.59 -3.30 -2.39
N ALA A 506 -18.87 -2.52 -1.56
CA ALA A 506 -19.21 -1.13 -1.30
C ALA A 506 -19.14 -0.28 -2.58
N VAL A 507 -18.09 -0.43 -3.39
CA VAL A 507 -17.96 0.24 -4.70
C VAL A 507 -19.02 -0.25 -5.68
N GLN A 508 -19.30 -1.55 -5.75
CA GLN A 508 -20.35 -2.09 -6.60
C GLN A 508 -21.72 -1.51 -6.23
N ALA A 509 -22.06 -1.46 -4.94
CA ALA A 509 -23.29 -0.86 -4.45
C ALA A 509 -23.37 0.65 -4.73
N HIS A 510 -22.22 1.36 -4.72
CA HIS A 510 -22.13 2.75 -5.15
C HIS A 510 -22.50 2.91 -6.63
N TYR A 511 -21.95 2.08 -7.51
CA TYR A 511 -22.27 2.11 -8.94
C TYR A 511 -23.76 1.87 -9.18
N GLU A 512 -24.36 0.91 -8.50
CA GLU A 512 -25.79 0.62 -8.58
C GLU A 512 -26.67 1.80 -8.15
N ARG A 513 -26.32 2.45 -7.02
CA ARG A 513 -27.06 3.62 -6.52
C ARG A 513 -26.93 4.85 -7.41
N THR A 514 -25.78 5.04 -8.05
CA THR A 514 -25.49 6.21 -8.89
C THR A 514 -25.81 5.98 -10.37
N GLY A 515 -26.22 4.77 -10.76
CA GLY A 515 -26.55 4.42 -12.15
C GLY A 515 -25.31 4.28 -13.05
N ILE A 516 -24.13 4.06 -12.45
CA ILE A 516 -22.90 3.77 -13.20
C ILE A 516 -22.94 2.31 -13.65
N HIS A 517 -22.91 2.08 -14.95
CA HIS A 517 -22.85 0.74 -15.52
C HIS A 517 -21.42 0.22 -15.60
N ALA A 518 -20.90 -0.22 -14.45
CA ALA A 518 -19.55 -0.76 -14.30
C ALA A 518 -19.55 -1.93 -13.30
N GLU A 519 -18.54 -2.77 -13.40
CA GLU A 519 -18.29 -3.86 -12.47
C GLU A 519 -17.05 -3.55 -11.62
N ALA A 520 -17.21 -3.62 -10.30
CA ALA A 520 -16.09 -3.48 -9.36
C ALA A 520 -15.39 -4.83 -9.21
N PHE A 521 -14.08 -4.87 -9.50
CA PHE A 521 -13.27 -6.06 -9.34
C PHE A 521 -12.00 -5.76 -8.53
N LYS A 522 -11.48 -6.79 -7.88
CA LYS A 522 -10.28 -6.69 -7.08
C LYS A 522 -9.05 -6.77 -8.00
N LEU A 523 -8.26 -5.70 -8.05
CA LEU A 523 -6.93 -5.76 -8.67
C LEU A 523 -5.95 -6.46 -7.71
N SER A 524 -5.30 -7.50 -8.21
CA SER A 524 -4.17 -8.10 -7.49
C SER A 524 -2.99 -7.13 -7.54
N LEU A 525 -2.33 -6.88 -6.39
CA LEU A 525 -1.10 -6.05 -6.27
C LEU A 525 0.05 -6.53 -7.17
N ILE A 526 -0.08 -7.69 -7.81
CA ILE A 526 0.89 -8.25 -8.76
C ILE A 526 0.80 -7.55 -10.12
N HIS A 527 -0.25 -6.78 -10.38
CA HIS A 527 -0.42 -6.04 -11.63
C HIS A 527 0.14 -4.60 -11.57
N ILE A 528 0.68 -4.17 -10.42
CA ILE A 528 1.27 -2.84 -10.25
C ILE A 528 2.79 -2.90 -10.31
#